data_530c175e8bc99aee3b695be87f5fc8e0
#
_entry.id   530c175e8bc99aee3b695be87f5fc8e0
#
_cell.length_a   1.000
_cell.length_b   1.000
_cell.length_c   1.000
_cell.angle_alpha   90.00
_cell.angle_beta   90.00
_cell.angle_gamma   90.00
#
_symmetry.space_group_name_H-M   'P 1'
#
loop_
_entity.id
_entity.type
_entity.pdbx_description
1 polymer ?
#
loop_
_entity_poly.entity_id
_entity_poly.type
_entity_poly.pdbx_seq_one_letter_code
_entity_poly.pdbx_strand_id
1 'polypeptide(L)'
;MFTSFARLSVFLLVALATHICSGQAAKSSPKAYTYLIYHKLSPGLTIQDALPVEREWRAINQAAVDEGNLIGWYMLAKQMSSNTNPTEYDYVTVIVSREMSIKGASPAAMARLYGDSVKTRMADLQKRDRATAPVVKMEIWETVDAAFNADFAPDKTPLVVLDLMRLRDAGAGWMGLVASMKRLAEERMKQTALSGWNFSRLVVPNGSEKGYGLLVARPVTGLNVLSSAGLAGSTAEATKMQDQVTRTFDVVRQEVFRITEYTSLPKQTTNAQAK
;
A
#
# COMPACT_ATOMS: atom_id res chain seq x y z
N MET A 1 -25.86 -80.25 -28.00
CA MET A 1 -26.09 -78.85 -28.43
C MET A 1 -25.73 -77.93 -27.30
N PHE A 2 -24.68 -77.24 -27.49
CA PHE A 2 -23.99 -76.48 -26.37
C PHE A 2 -24.47 -75.07 -26.37
N THR A 3 -24.96 -74.58 -25.18
CA THR A 3 -25.25 -73.20 -24.94
C THR A 3 -24.22 -72.70 -23.95
N SER A 4 -23.34 -71.82 -24.45
CA SER A 4 -22.29 -71.11 -23.67
C SER A 4 -22.88 -69.97 -22.82
N PHE A 5 -22.72 -70.11 -21.56
CA PHE A 5 -23.02 -69.01 -20.58
C PHE A 5 -21.81 -68.06 -20.53
N ALA A 6 -21.95 -66.90 -21.12
CA ALA A 6 -21.00 -65.84 -20.92
C ALA A 6 -21.23 -65.17 -19.52
N ARG A 7 -20.28 -65.35 -18.64
CA ARG A 7 -20.24 -64.67 -17.35
C ARG A 7 -19.79 -63.24 -17.56
N LEU A 8 -20.72 -62.30 -17.41
CA LEU A 8 -20.46 -60.88 -17.41
C LEU A 8 -19.94 -60.46 -16.00
N SER A 9 -18.64 -60.38 -15.89
CA SER A 9 -18.01 -59.82 -14.64
C SER A 9 -18.11 -58.31 -14.68
N VAL A 10 -19.04 -57.78 -13.89
CA VAL A 10 -19.15 -56.34 -13.63
C VAL A 10 -18.02 -55.95 -12.68
N PHE A 11 -16.94 -55.42 -13.22
CA PHE A 11 -15.92 -54.70 -12.44
C PHE A 11 -16.51 -53.37 -12.01
N LEU A 12 -16.96 -53.32 -10.76
CA LEU A 12 -17.31 -52.08 -10.09
C LEU A 12 -16.00 -51.32 -9.80
N LEU A 13 -15.58 -50.44 -10.70
CA LEU A 13 -14.48 -49.49 -10.53
C LEU A 13 -14.99 -48.41 -9.57
N VAL A 14 -14.75 -48.62 -8.26
CA VAL A 14 -14.83 -47.54 -7.27
C VAL A 14 -13.69 -46.59 -7.57
N ALA A 15 -13.94 -45.59 -8.41
CA ALA A 15 -13.08 -44.45 -8.55
C ALA A 15 -13.18 -43.65 -7.24
N LEU A 16 -12.27 -43.94 -6.31
CA LEU A 16 -11.96 -43.00 -5.23
C LEU A 16 -11.43 -41.74 -5.93
N ALA A 17 -12.33 -40.80 -6.19
CA ALA A 17 -11.97 -39.45 -6.47
C ALA A 17 -11.35 -38.86 -5.16
N THR A 18 -10.07 -39.12 -4.98
CA THR A 18 -9.25 -38.31 -4.09
C THR A 18 -9.30 -36.90 -4.64
N HIS A 19 -10.26 -36.11 -4.17
CA HIS A 19 -10.18 -34.66 -4.24
C HIS A 19 -8.94 -34.30 -3.45
N ILE A 20 -7.81 -34.26 -4.17
CA ILE A 20 -6.66 -33.50 -3.73
C ILE A 20 -7.18 -32.08 -3.69
N CYS A 21 -7.66 -31.70 -2.49
CA CYS A 21 -7.86 -30.30 -2.15
C CYS A 21 -6.46 -29.71 -2.23
N SER A 22 -6.05 -29.35 -3.47
CA SER A 22 -4.91 -28.48 -3.68
C SER A 22 -5.29 -27.18 -3.02
N GLY A 23 -4.98 -27.11 -1.70
CA GLY A 23 -4.96 -25.87 -0.99
C GLY A 23 -4.03 -24.98 -1.78
N GLN A 24 -4.60 -24.16 -2.68
CA GLN A 24 -3.86 -23.04 -3.22
C GLN A 24 -3.44 -22.25 -2.00
N ALA A 25 -2.18 -22.45 -1.58
CA ALA A 25 -1.55 -21.58 -0.64
C ALA A 25 -1.81 -20.18 -1.16
N ALA A 26 -2.60 -19.40 -0.43
CA ALA A 26 -2.92 -18.03 -0.81
C ALA A 26 -1.57 -17.39 -1.15
N LYS A 27 -1.39 -16.99 -2.42
CA LYS A 27 -0.14 -16.35 -2.86
C LYS A 27 0.04 -15.16 -1.95
N SER A 28 1.01 -15.23 -1.05
CA SER A 28 1.35 -14.10 -0.19
C SER A 28 1.63 -12.91 -1.11
N SER A 29 1.08 -11.76 -0.76
CA SER A 29 1.39 -10.53 -1.48
C SER A 29 2.91 -10.37 -1.56
N PRO A 30 3.46 -9.95 -2.71
CA PRO A 30 4.90 -9.76 -2.83
C PRO A 30 5.36 -8.79 -1.75
N LYS A 31 6.43 -9.15 -1.07
CA LYS A 31 7.00 -8.34 0.00
C LYS A 31 7.33 -6.94 -0.51
N ALA A 32 6.85 -5.93 0.18
CA ALA A 32 7.12 -4.53 -0.13
C ALA A 32 7.40 -3.74 1.15
N TYR A 33 8.22 -2.72 1.01
CA TYR A 33 8.56 -1.77 2.07
C TYR A 33 8.08 -0.39 1.65
N THR A 34 7.44 0.30 2.59
CA THR A 34 6.93 1.66 2.41
C THR A 34 7.68 2.58 3.36
N TYR A 35 8.35 3.58 2.80
CA TYR A 35 8.93 4.68 3.55
C TYR A 35 7.89 5.79 3.64
N LEU A 36 7.57 6.22 4.84
CA LEU A 36 6.80 7.42 5.11
C LEU A 36 7.78 8.49 5.60
N ILE A 37 7.97 9.53 4.81
CA ILE A 37 8.88 10.64 5.07
C ILE A 37 8.00 11.86 5.33
N TYR A 38 7.99 12.35 6.54
CA TYR A 38 7.11 13.41 7.02
C TYR A 38 7.82 14.76 6.94
N HIS A 39 7.18 15.71 6.29
CA HIS A 39 7.72 17.04 6.03
C HIS A 39 6.91 18.11 6.73
N LYS A 40 7.62 19.06 7.33
CA LYS A 40 7.05 20.28 7.92
C LYS A 40 7.41 21.48 7.07
N LEU A 41 6.41 22.19 6.56
CA LEU A 41 6.63 23.41 5.80
C LEU A 41 7.31 24.48 6.69
N SER A 42 8.27 25.17 6.11
CA SER A 42 8.91 26.30 6.76
C SER A 42 7.89 27.44 6.98
N PRO A 43 8.06 28.26 8.00
CA PRO A 43 7.10 29.33 8.33
C PRO A 43 6.76 30.20 7.13
N GLY A 44 5.46 30.41 6.90
CA GLY A 44 4.94 31.23 5.80
C GLY A 44 4.82 30.52 4.46
N LEU A 45 5.33 29.28 4.32
CA LEU A 45 5.19 28.49 3.10
C LEU A 45 3.94 27.60 3.12
N THR A 46 3.47 27.25 1.94
CA THR A 46 2.30 26.42 1.67
C THR A 46 2.69 25.16 0.90
N ILE A 47 1.74 24.23 0.73
CA ILE A 47 1.92 23.06 -0.15
C ILE A 47 2.28 23.48 -1.59
N GLN A 48 1.77 24.64 -2.06
CA GLN A 48 2.09 25.13 -3.41
C GLN A 48 3.57 25.50 -3.57
N ASP A 49 4.20 25.96 -2.49
CA ASP A 49 5.63 26.29 -2.48
C ASP A 49 6.51 25.02 -2.45
N ALA A 50 6.00 23.91 -1.91
CA ALA A 50 6.68 22.62 -1.91
C ALA A 50 6.61 21.91 -3.28
N LEU A 51 5.54 22.11 -4.06
CA LEU A 51 5.31 21.38 -5.31
C LEU A 51 6.48 21.45 -6.31
N PRO A 52 7.16 22.58 -6.56
CA PRO A 52 8.29 22.62 -7.49
C PRO A 52 9.45 21.70 -7.08
N VAL A 53 9.73 21.61 -5.78
CA VAL A 53 10.77 20.74 -5.20
C VAL A 53 10.35 19.27 -5.34
N GLU A 54 9.12 18.97 -4.94
CA GLU A 54 8.59 17.60 -4.96
C GLU A 54 8.42 17.06 -6.39
N ARG A 55 8.12 17.91 -7.38
CA ARG A 55 8.09 17.52 -8.79
C ARG A 55 9.47 17.16 -9.34
N GLU A 56 10.51 17.79 -8.84
CA GLU A 56 11.88 17.42 -9.19
C GLU A 56 12.26 16.06 -8.55
N TRP A 57 11.90 15.83 -7.28
CA TRP A 57 12.00 14.53 -6.63
C TRP A 57 11.17 13.45 -7.35
N ARG A 58 9.96 13.79 -7.79
CA ARG A 58 9.13 12.89 -8.59
C ARG A 58 9.83 12.45 -9.88
N ALA A 59 10.48 13.37 -10.59
CA ALA A 59 11.18 13.03 -11.82
C ALA A 59 12.35 12.04 -11.58
N ILE A 60 13.11 12.23 -10.50
CA ILE A 60 14.18 11.32 -10.08
C ILE A 60 13.61 9.95 -9.70
N ASN A 61 12.54 9.92 -8.89
CA ASN A 61 11.90 8.68 -8.46
C ASN A 61 11.19 7.99 -9.64
N GLN A 62 10.65 8.74 -10.63
CA GLN A 62 10.11 8.14 -11.86
C GLN A 62 11.21 7.38 -12.62
N ALA A 63 12.40 7.94 -12.73
CA ALA A 63 13.51 7.23 -13.37
C ALA A 63 13.88 5.94 -12.61
N ALA A 64 13.81 5.92 -11.29
CA ALA A 64 14.02 4.71 -10.49
C ALA A 64 12.88 3.69 -10.68
N VAL A 65 11.62 4.14 -10.82
CA VAL A 65 10.47 3.29 -11.14
C VAL A 65 10.61 2.68 -12.54
N ASP A 66 11.02 3.46 -13.52
CA ASP A 66 11.23 3.01 -14.91
C ASP A 66 12.33 1.96 -15.01
N GLU A 67 13.33 2.02 -14.11
CA GLU A 67 14.40 1.00 -13.98
C GLU A 67 13.99 -0.20 -13.12
N GLY A 68 12.78 -0.21 -12.54
CA GLY A 68 12.30 -1.28 -11.66
C GLY A 68 12.92 -1.29 -10.26
N ASN A 69 13.69 -0.26 -9.90
CA ASN A 69 14.31 -0.10 -8.59
C ASN A 69 13.30 0.28 -7.50
N LEU A 70 12.22 1.00 -7.90
CA LEU A 70 11.10 1.35 -7.04
C LEU A 70 9.79 0.80 -7.62
N ILE A 71 8.80 0.60 -6.75
CA ILE A 71 7.41 0.31 -7.13
C ILE A 71 6.68 1.62 -7.41
N GLY A 72 6.92 2.65 -6.60
CA GLY A 72 6.27 3.95 -6.76
C GLY A 72 6.76 4.99 -5.76
N TRP A 73 6.44 6.23 -6.07
CA TRP A 73 6.62 7.39 -5.20
C TRP A 73 5.35 8.25 -5.23
N TYR A 74 4.97 8.81 -4.07
CA TYR A 74 3.78 9.64 -3.92
C TYR A 74 4.06 10.81 -2.98
N MET A 75 3.41 11.95 -3.22
CA MET A 75 3.27 13.05 -2.28
C MET A 75 1.84 13.09 -1.76
N LEU A 76 1.68 13.02 -0.46
CA LEU A 76 0.40 12.98 0.25
C LEU A 76 0.25 14.24 1.10
N ALA A 77 -0.56 15.21 0.65
CA ALA A 77 -0.87 16.41 1.43
C ALA A 77 -1.91 16.10 2.51
N LYS A 78 -1.63 16.43 3.76
CA LYS A 78 -2.52 16.17 4.89
C LYS A 78 -3.79 17.01 4.78
N GLN A 79 -4.94 16.38 4.91
CA GLN A 79 -6.26 17.03 4.88
C GLN A 79 -6.90 17.05 6.26
N MET A 80 -6.89 15.89 6.94
CA MET A 80 -7.49 15.72 8.27
C MET A 80 -6.62 14.80 9.11
N SER A 81 -6.62 15.01 10.41
CA SER A 81 -5.94 14.15 11.37
C SER A 81 -6.71 14.12 12.67
N SER A 82 -6.78 12.97 13.31
CA SER A 82 -7.24 12.84 14.70
C SER A 82 -6.16 13.23 15.72
N ASN A 83 -4.96 13.59 15.26
CA ASN A 83 -3.90 14.09 16.14
C ASN A 83 -4.27 15.46 16.71
N THR A 84 -4.10 15.61 18.02
CA THR A 84 -4.31 16.89 18.73
C THR A 84 -3.23 17.92 18.43
N ASN A 85 -2.08 17.51 17.86
CA ASN A 85 -1.05 18.41 17.35
C ASN A 85 -1.15 18.55 15.82
N PRO A 86 -1.95 19.48 15.28
CA PRO A 86 -2.12 19.67 13.85
C PRO A 86 -0.85 20.16 13.15
N THR A 87 0.12 20.68 13.90
CA THR A 87 1.36 21.29 13.37
C THR A 87 2.54 20.30 13.32
N GLU A 88 2.36 19.02 13.63
CA GLU A 88 3.43 18.02 13.65
C GLU A 88 4.13 17.93 12.28
N TYR A 89 3.37 17.89 11.18
CA TYR A 89 3.84 17.91 9.80
C TYR A 89 2.68 18.29 8.85
N ASP A 90 3.01 18.62 7.62
CA ASP A 90 2.05 19.14 6.64
C ASP A 90 1.79 18.16 5.50
N TYR A 91 2.80 17.39 5.08
CA TYR A 91 2.66 16.36 4.07
C TYR A 91 3.63 15.19 4.30
N VAL A 92 3.41 14.13 3.57
CA VAL A 92 4.24 12.91 3.61
C VAL A 92 4.64 12.56 2.19
N THR A 93 5.93 12.32 1.95
CA THR A 93 6.35 11.62 0.74
C THR A 93 6.48 10.13 1.04
N VAL A 94 6.03 9.31 0.09
CA VAL A 94 5.95 7.87 0.22
C VAL A 94 6.80 7.23 -0.85
N ILE A 95 7.74 6.38 -0.45
CA ILE A 95 8.53 5.56 -1.36
C ILE A 95 8.16 4.10 -1.14
N VAL A 96 7.78 3.40 -2.20
CA VAL A 96 7.46 1.97 -2.15
C VAL A 96 8.52 1.18 -2.91
N SER A 97 9.13 0.22 -2.23
CA SER A 97 10.22 -0.61 -2.77
C SER A 97 10.00 -2.10 -2.46
N ARG A 98 10.57 -2.98 -3.28
CA ARG A 98 10.63 -4.43 -2.99
C ARG A 98 11.69 -4.77 -1.95
N GLU A 99 12.67 -3.92 -1.78
CA GLU A 99 13.77 -4.11 -0.84
C GLU A 99 13.72 -3.03 0.26
N MET A 100 14.11 -3.40 1.46
CA MET A 100 14.20 -2.44 2.57
C MET A 100 15.30 -1.39 2.32
N SER A 101 16.35 -1.72 1.57
CA SER A 101 17.34 -0.75 1.12
C SER A 101 16.88 -0.14 -0.20
N ILE A 102 16.56 1.14 -0.19
CA ILE A 102 16.10 1.85 -1.40
C ILE A 102 17.24 1.91 -2.42
N LYS A 103 16.96 1.44 -3.63
CA LYS A 103 17.76 1.70 -4.81
C LYS A 103 17.13 2.86 -5.57
N GLY A 104 17.81 4.00 -5.62
CA GLY A 104 17.37 5.16 -6.40
C GLY A 104 17.60 4.97 -7.90
N ALA A 105 17.41 6.07 -8.67
CA ALA A 105 17.76 6.11 -10.08
C ALA A 105 19.26 5.86 -10.28
N SER A 106 19.61 5.10 -11.33
CA SER A 106 21.00 4.81 -11.66
C SER A 106 21.77 6.08 -12.07
N PRO A 107 23.12 6.08 -12.01
CA PRO A 107 23.91 7.18 -12.54
C PRO A 107 23.59 7.51 -14.02
N ALA A 108 23.29 6.49 -14.82
CA ALA A 108 22.90 6.68 -16.21
C ALA A 108 21.53 7.36 -16.34
N ALA A 109 20.56 7.01 -15.50
CA ALA A 109 19.27 7.69 -15.46
C ALA A 109 19.40 9.15 -15.00
N MET A 110 20.22 9.39 -13.98
CA MET A 110 20.52 10.75 -13.50
C MET A 110 21.21 11.60 -14.56
N ALA A 111 22.14 11.01 -15.32
CA ALA A 111 22.80 11.71 -16.46
C ALA A 111 21.79 12.03 -17.57
N ARG A 112 20.79 11.19 -17.83
CA ARG A 112 19.71 11.50 -18.79
C ARG A 112 18.85 12.68 -18.32
N LEU A 113 18.62 12.83 -17.01
CA LEU A 113 17.82 13.92 -16.45
C LEU A 113 18.57 15.25 -16.42
N TYR A 114 19.86 15.23 -16.10
CA TYR A 114 20.62 16.45 -15.74
C TYR A 114 21.92 16.65 -16.51
N GLY A 115 22.31 15.73 -17.41
CA GLY A 115 23.57 15.78 -18.13
C GLY A 115 24.77 15.83 -17.17
N ASP A 116 25.74 16.67 -17.45
CA ASP A 116 26.94 16.84 -16.62
C ASP A 116 26.66 17.60 -15.30
N SER A 117 25.47 18.17 -15.15
CA SER A 117 25.10 18.98 -13.97
C SER A 117 24.50 18.20 -12.82
N VAL A 118 24.50 16.85 -12.86
CA VAL A 118 23.88 15.99 -11.82
C VAL A 118 24.28 16.42 -10.40
N LYS A 119 25.59 16.56 -10.14
CA LYS A 119 26.09 16.90 -8.79
C LYS A 119 25.57 18.27 -8.32
N THR A 120 25.63 19.27 -9.19
CA THR A 120 25.20 20.65 -8.86
C THR A 120 23.69 20.72 -8.67
N ARG A 121 22.92 20.06 -9.56
CA ARG A 121 21.46 20.01 -9.49
C ARG A 121 20.98 19.30 -8.23
N MET A 122 21.60 18.17 -7.87
CA MET A 122 21.26 17.45 -6.63
C MET A 122 21.58 18.25 -5.38
N ALA A 123 22.72 18.96 -5.35
CA ALA A 123 23.06 19.83 -4.22
C ALA A 123 22.06 21.00 -4.07
N ASP A 124 21.66 21.61 -5.18
CA ASP A 124 20.64 22.66 -5.20
C ASP A 124 19.28 22.13 -4.77
N LEU A 125 18.82 21.00 -5.31
CA LEU A 125 17.56 20.36 -4.94
C LEU A 125 17.52 20.08 -3.44
N GLN A 126 18.54 19.45 -2.87
CA GLN A 126 18.62 19.15 -1.43
C GLN A 126 18.64 20.42 -0.58
N LYS A 127 19.23 21.52 -1.06
CA LYS A 127 19.21 22.80 -0.36
C LYS A 127 17.81 23.40 -0.34
N ARG A 128 17.12 23.41 -1.49
CA ARG A 128 15.74 23.91 -1.62
C ARG A 128 14.78 23.07 -0.81
N ASP A 129 14.92 21.75 -0.84
CA ASP A 129 14.12 20.79 -0.09
C ASP A 129 14.17 21.12 1.42
N ARG A 130 15.38 21.20 1.98
CA ARG A 130 15.57 21.58 3.40
C ARG A 130 15.06 22.98 3.74
N ALA A 131 15.15 23.92 2.82
CA ALA A 131 14.67 25.27 3.03
C ALA A 131 13.13 25.37 2.97
N THR A 132 12.51 24.54 2.15
CA THR A 132 11.05 24.56 1.92
C THR A 132 10.32 23.74 2.96
N ALA A 133 10.72 22.49 3.16
CA ALA A 133 10.01 21.57 4.04
C ALA A 133 10.95 20.48 4.60
N PRO A 134 11.71 20.79 5.66
CA PRO A 134 12.60 19.83 6.27
C PRO A 134 11.86 18.57 6.74
N VAL A 135 12.53 17.42 6.62
CA VAL A 135 12.06 16.15 7.14
C VAL A 135 12.07 16.19 8.67
N VAL A 136 10.92 15.95 9.28
CA VAL A 136 10.75 15.92 10.74
C VAL A 136 10.66 14.51 11.30
N LYS A 137 10.29 13.53 10.47
CA LYS A 137 10.16 12.12 10.87
C LYS A 137 10.28 11.22 9.64
N MET A 138 10.80 10.00 9.83
CA MET A 138 10.79 8.95 8.82
C MET A 138 10.41 7.62 9.46
N GLU A 139 9.66 6.81 8.74
CA GLU A 139 9.24 5.48 9.16
C GLU A 139 9.36 4.49 8.00
N ILE A 140 9.76 3.26 8.30
CA ILE A 140 9.81 2.16 7.35
C ILE A 140 8.80 1.11 7.77
N TRP A 141 7.90 0.79 6.86
CA TRP A 141 6.82 -0.15 7.05
C TRP A 141 6.98 -1.34 6.12
N GLU A 142 6.76 -2.55 6.60
CA GLU A 142 6.73 -3.77 5.80
C GLU A 142 5.28 -4.16 5.53
N THR A 143 4.92 -4.36 4.27
CA THR A 143 3.60 -4.87 3.89
C THR A 143 3.43 -6.29 4.38
N VAL A 144 2.38 -6.53 5.16
CA VAL A 144 1.94 -7.85 5.61
C VAL A 144 1.02 -8.48 4.58
N ASP A 145 0.04 -7.71 4.11
CA ASP A 145 -0.87 -8.10 3.04
C ASP A 145 -1.51 -6.87 2.38
N ALA A 146 -1.97 -7.03 1.13
CA ALA A 146 -2.57 -5.95 0.37
C ALA A 146 -3.54 -6.46 -0.69
N ALA A 147 -4.49 -5.62 -1.06
CA ALA A 147 -5.39 -5.80 -2.19
C ALA A 147 -5.63 -4.45 -2.87
N PHE A 148 -5.67 -4.42 -4.19
CA PHE A 148 -5.95 -3.24 -4.99
C PHE A 148 -6.86 -3.61 -6.15
N ASN A 149 -7.72 -2.69 -6.57
CA ASN A 149 -8.46 -2.84 -7.82
C ASN A 149 -7.48 -2.94 -8.99
N ALA A 150 -7.84 -3.72 -10.00
CA ALA A 150 -6.99 -3.93 -11.17
C ALA A 150 -6.71 -2.62 -11.95
N ASP A 151 -7.64 -1.68 -11.87
CA ASP A 151 -7.58 -0.35 -12.50
C ASP A 151 -7.18 0.76 -11.51
N PHE A 152 -6.63 0.38 -10.35
CA PHE A 152 -6.15 1.36 -9.37
C PHE A 152 -5.16 2.33 -10.03
N ALA A 153 -5.50 3.61 -9.94
CA ALA A 153 -4.65 4.70 -10.39
C ALA A 153 -4.83 5.92 -9.47
N PRO A 154 -3.75 6.62 -9.10
CA PRO A 154 -3.82 7.73 -8.16
C PRO A 154 -4.68 8.92 -8.64
N ASP A 155 -4.78 9.15 -9.94
CA ASP A 155 -5.65 10.18 -10.54
C ASP A 155 -7.13 9.88 -10.35
N LYS A 156 -7.51 8.60 -10.31
CA LYS A 156 -8.88 8.16 -10.03
C LYS A 156 -9.15 7.97 -8.54
N THR A 157 -8.11 7.93 -7.72
CA THR A 157 -8.18 7.63 -6.29
C THR A 157 -7.45 8.71 -5.51
N PRO A 158 -8.03 9.93 -5.41
CA PRO A 158 -7.31 11.11 -4.94
C PRO A 158 -7.04 11.12 -3.43
N LEU A 159 -7.65 10.24 -2.66
CA LEU A 159 -7.55 10.25 -1.20
C LEU A 159 -6.95 8.95 -0.68
N VAL A 160 -6.20 9.06 0.42
CA VAL A 160 -5.70 7.92 1.21
C VAL A 160 -6.06 8.14 2.66
N VAL A 161 -6.67 7.14 3.28
CA VAL A 161 -6.92 7.11 4.71
C VAL A 161 -5.90 6.19 5.35
N LEU A 162 -5.16 6.71 6.34
CA LEU A 162 -4.21 5.96 7.14
C LEU A 162 -4.76 5.76 8.54
N ASP A 163 -4.86 4.51 8.98
CA ASP A 163 -5.13 4.15 10.37
C ASP A 163 -3.85 3.63 11.00
N LEU A 164 -3.27 4.38 11.91
CA LEU A 164 -2.14 3.96 12.74
C LEU A 164 -2.70 3.23 13.96
N MET A 165 -2.27 1.99 14.17
CA MET A 165 -2.89 1.09 15.13
C MET A 165 -1.87 0.44 16.05
N ARG A 166 -2.36 -0.03 17.19
CA ARG A 166 -1.66 -0.94 18.08
C ARG A 166 -2.54 -2.16 18.38
N LEU A 167 -1.92 -3.25 18.81
CA LEU A 167 -2.65 -4.38 19.40
C LEU A 167 -3.17 -3.99 20.79
N ARG A 168 -4.42 -4.35 21.09
CA ARG A 168 -4.97 -4.25 22.46
C ARG A 168 -4.34 -5.27 23.38
N ASP A 169 -4.06 -6.46 22.85
CA ASP A 169 -3.34 -7.54 23.52
C ASP A 169 -2.20 -8.02 22.64
N ALA A 170 -0.96 -7.87 23.11
CA ALA A 170 0.24 -8.28 22.39
C ALA A 170 0.33 -9.81 22.18
N GLY A 171 -0.37 -10.61 23.00
CA GLY A 171 -0.45 -12.06 22.87
C GLY A 171 -1.48 -12.54 21.84
N ALA A 172 -2.32 -11.65 21.32
CA ALA A 172 -3.37 -12.03 20.39
C ALA A 172 -2.77 -12.47 19.02
N GLY A 173 -3.23 -13.62 18.53
CA GLY A 173 -2.89 -14.15 17.21
C GLY A 173 -3.57 -13.38 16.09
N TRP A 174 -3.10 -12.17 15.77
CA TRP A 174 -3.73 -11.24 14.83
C TRP A 174 -3.51 -11.56 13.34
N MET A 175 -2.48 -12.36 13.00
CA MET A 175 -2.14 -12.65 11.59
C MET A 175 -3.29 -13.32 10.81
N GLY A 176 -4.00 -14.25 11.42
CA GLY A 176 -5.18 -14.88 10.79
C GLY A 176 -6.32 -13.89 10.53
N LEU A 177 -6.44 -12.85 11.34
CA LEU A 177 -7.43 -11.80 11.17
C LEU A 177 -7.12 -10.91 9.95
N VAL A 178 -5.85 -10.67 9.65
CA VAL A 178 -5.42 -9.86 8.48
C VAL A 178 -5.94 -10.45 7.17
N ALA A 179 -5.84 -11.77 6.99
CA ALA A 179 -6.37 -12.44 5.79
C ALA A 179 -7.89 -12.24 5.65
N SER A 180 -8.61 -12.24 6.75
CA SER A 180 -10.05 -12.00 6.77
C SER A 180 -10.39 -10.52 6.50
N MET A 181 -9.58 -9.59 7.02
CA MET A 181 -9.69 -8.15 6.71
C MET A 181 -9.47 -7.88 5.22
N LYS A 182 -8.48 -8.55 4.60
CA LYS A 182 -8.24 -8.47 3.16
C LYS A 182 -9.46 -8.90 2.37
N ARG A 183 -10.02 -10.08 2.66
CA ARG A 183 -11.22 -10.59 1.98
C ARG A 183 -12.38 -9.61 2.08
N LEU A 184 -12.61 -9.03 3.27
CA LEU A 184 -13.64 -8.01 3.45
C LEU A 184 -13.34 -6.74 2.64
N ALA A 185 -12.09 -6.33 2.55
CA ALA A 185 -11.68 -5.19 1.72
C ALA A 185 -11.91 -5.47 0.23
N GLU A 186 -11.57 -6.67 -0.26
CA GLU A 186 -11.81 -7.09 -1.64
C GLU A 186 -13.31 -7.08 -2.00
N GLU A 187 -14.18 -7.49 -1.07
CA GLU A 187 -15.63 -7.41 -1.27
C GLU A 187 -16.11 -5.96 -1.29
N ARG A 188 -15.60 -5.11 -0.38
CA ARG A 188 -15.95 -3.68 -0.33
C ARG A 188 -15.50 -2.93 -1.58
N MET A 189 -14.34 -3.26 -2.14
CA MET A 189 -13.86 -2.66 -3.39
C MET A 189 -14.81 -2.86 -4.57
N LYS A 190 -15.60 -3.92 -4.57
CA LYS A 190 -16.61 -4.19 -5.60
C LYS A 190 -17.86 -3.31 -5.48
N GLN A 191 -18.12 -2.74 -4.32
CA GLN A 191 -19.39 -2.12 -3.96
C GLN A 191 -19.28 -0.65 -3.52
N THR A 192 -18.06 -0.17 -3.24
CA THR A 192 -17.85 1.13 -2.60
C THR A 192 -16.75 1.93 -3.30
N ALA A 193 -16.50 3.12 -2.76
CA ALA A 193 -15.41 4.02 -3.17
C ALA A 193 -14.01 3.56 -2.69
N LEU A 194 -13.87 2.34 -2.13
CA LEU A 194 -12.59 1.77 -1.73
C LEU A 194 -11.86 1.25 -2.98
N SER A 195 -10.64 1.72 -3.24
CA SER A 195 -9.84 1.33 -4.40
C SER A 195 -8.67 0.43 -4.06
N GLY A 196 -8.35 0.33 -2.77
CA GLY A 196 -7.28 -0.52 -2.28
C GLY A 196 -7.26 -0.62 -0.77
N TRP A 197 -6.52 -1.59 -0.30
CA TRP A 197 -6.29 -1.87 1.10
C TRP A 197 -4.87 -2.41 1.27
N ASN A 198 -4.12 -1.90 2.23
CA ASN A 198 -2.80 -2.39 2.59
C ASN A 198 -2.69 -2.46 4.10
N PHE A 199 -2.20 -3.58 4.62
CA PHE A 199 -1.87 -3.74 6.02
C PHE A 199 -0.35 -3.90 6.17
N SER A 200 0.23 -3.07 7.00
CA SER A 200 1.68 -3.02 7.21
C SER A 200 2.04 -3.04 8.69
N ARG A 201 3.26 -3.51 8.98
CA ARG A 201 3.88 -3.41 10.31
C ARG A 201 5.07 -2.47 10.28
N LEU A 202 5.25 -1.72 11.35
CA LEU A 202 6.39 -0.83 11.52
C LEU A 202 7.68 -1.65 11.70
N VAL A 203 8.70 -1.31 10.93
CA VAL A 203 10.04 -1.93 11.03
C VAL A 203 11.00 -0.99 11.74
N VAL A 204 11.07 0.28 11.30
CA VAL A 204 12.01 1.28 11.82
C VAL A 204 11.37 2.67 11.79
N PRO A 205 11.54 3.50 12.84
CA PRO A 205 11.99 3.15 14.19
C PRO A 205 10.86 2.43 14.95
N ASN A 206 11.19 1.38 15.67
CA ASN A 206 10.25 0.63 16.50
C ASN A 206 10.60 0.80 17.98
N GLY A 207 9.57 0.92 18.83
CA GLY A 207 9.74 1.08 20.26
C GLY A 207 8.41 1.40 20.95
N SER A 208 8.32 1.12 22.26
CA SER A 208 7.09 1.28 23.04
C SER A 208 6.57 2.72 23.07
N GLU A 209 7.46 3.70 23.04
CA GLU A 209 7.10 5.14 23.03
C GLU A 209 6.37 5.56 21.74
N LYS A 210 6.49 4.78 20.67
CA LYS A 210 5.82 5.06 19.39
C LYS A 210 4.30 5.07 19.52
N GLY A 211 3.76 4.24 20.41
CA GLY A 211 2.32 4.11 20.67
C GLY A 211 1.54 3.36 19.59
N TYR A 212 2.16 3.03 18.44
CA TYR A 212 1.59 2.24 17.35
C TYR A 212 2.68 1.42 16.65
N GLY A 213 2.29 0.35 16.01
CA GLY A 213 3.22 -0.52 15.26
C GLY A 213 2.57 -1.17 14.04
N LEU A 214 1.30 -0.84 13.79
CA LEU A 214 0.52 -1.36 12.67
C LEU A 214 -0.12 -0.21 11.90
N LEU A 215 -0.28 -0.39 10.60
CA LEU A 215 -0.84 0.60 9.70
C LEU A 215 -1.80 -0.07 8.72
N VAL A 216 -2.99 0.51 8.56
CA VAL A 216 -3.87 0.24 7.42
C VAL A 216 -3.91 1.47 6.53
N ALA A 217 -3.57 1.30 5.26
CA ALA A 217 -3.73 2.32 4.23
C ALA A 217 -4.90 1.95 3.33
N ARG A 218 -5.82 2.90 3.14
CA ARG A 218 -7.02 2.74 2.31
C ARG A 218 -7.09 3.85 1.27
N PRO A 219 -6.62 3.63 0.04
CA PRO A 219 -6.91 4.51 -1.08
C PRO A 219 -8.41 4.51 -1.39
N VAL A 220 -9.03 5.70 -1.49
CA VAL A 220 -10.46 5.87 -1.69
C VAL A 220 -10.76 6.97 -2.71
N THR A 221 -11.85 6.80 -3.47
CA THR A 221 -12.33 7.84 -4.40
C THR A 221 -13.16 8.91 -3.69
N GLY A 222 -13.65 8.64 -2.47
CA GLY A 222 -14.41 9.58 -1.66
C GLY A 222 -14.55 9.11 -0.22
N LEU A 223 -14.86 10.04 0.69
CA LEU A 223 -14.94 9.79 2.14
C LEU A 223 -16.20 9.04 2.58
N ASN A 224 -17.21 8.92 1.72
CA ASN A 224 -18.44 8.18 2.02
C ASN A 224 -18.18 6.71 2.41
N VAL A 225 -17.07 6.11 1.96
CA VAL A 225 -16.65 4.75 2.36
C VAL A 225 -16.38 4.63 3.86
N LEU A 226 -16.09 5.74 4.54
CA LEU A 226 -15.81 5.78 5.98
C LEU A 226 -17.07 5.88 6.83
N SER A 227 -18.21 6.21 6.23
CA SER A 227 -19.48 6.31 6.94
C SER A 227 -20.09 4.94 7.20
N SER A 228 -20.97 4.86 8.21
CA SER A 228 -21.76 3.66 8.47
C SER A 228 -22.69 3.29 7.30
N ALA A 229 -23.09 4.27 6.47
CA ALA A 229 -23.82 4.02 5.23
C ALA A 229 -22.97 3.25 4.19
N GLY A 230 -21.64 3.42 4.19
CA GLY A 230 -20.70 2.61 3.41
C GLY A 230 -20.58 1.15 3.95
N LEU A 231 -21.14 0.88 5.13
CA LEU A 231 -21.28 -0.45 5.73
C LEU A 231 -22.70 -1.02 5.55
N ALA A 232 -23.64 -0.25 5.00
CA ALA A 232 -25.00 -0.70 4.72
C ALA A 232 -24.95 -1.86 3.72
N GLY A 233 -25.51 -3.01 4.14
CA GLY A 233 -25.39 -4.26 3.37
C GLY A 233 -24.31 -5.22 3.92
N SER A 234 -23.68 -4.89 5.05
CA SER A 234 -22.76 -5.82 5.72
C SER A 234 -23.52 -7.09 6.13
N THR A 235 -22.99 -8.23 5.73
CA THR A 235 -23.47 -9.53 6.21
C THR A 235 -23.22 -9.66 7.71
N ALA A 236 -23.94 -10.57 8.39
CA ALA A 236 -23.67 -10.90 9.80
C ALA A 236 -22.19 -11.30 10.01
N GLU A 237 -21.57 -11.94 9.02
CA GLU A 237 -20.14 -12.28 9.01
C GLU A 237 -19.26 -11.03 9.01
N ALA A 238 -19.57 -10.04 8.17
CA ALA A 238 -18.84 -8.78 8.12
C ALA A 238 -18.95 -7.99 9.43
N THR A 239 -20.12 -7.99 10.07
CA THR A 239 -20.34 -7.39 11.40
C THR A 239 -19.49 -8.08 12.46
N LYS A 240 -19.54 -9.42 12.52
CA LYS A 240 -18.72 -10.21 13.44
C LYS A 240 -17.23 -9.96 13.23
N MET A 241 -16.79 -9.86 11.97
CA MET A 241 -15.41 -9.53 11.63
C MET A 241 -15.04 -8.14 12.14
N GLN A 242 -15.88 -7.14 11.91
CA GLN A 242 -15.65 -5.76 12.37
C GLN A 242 -15.53 -5.71 13.91
N ASP A 243 -16.38 -6.44 14.63
CA ASP A 243 -16.30 -6.56 16.10
C ASP A 243 -14.97 -7.18 16.52
N GLN A 244 -14.52 -8.23 15.83
CA GLN A 244 -13.24 -8.87 16.12
C GLN A 244 -12.06 -7.93 15.85
N VAL A 245 -12.08 -7.17 14.73
CA VAL A 245 -11.08 -6.15 14.41
C VAL A 245 -11.02 -5.10 15.53
N THR A 246 -12.17 -4.57 15.95
CA THR A 246 -12.24 -3.54 17.00
C THR A 246 -11.77 -4.04 18.37
N ARG A 247 -11.97 -5.33 18.67
CA ARG A 247 -11.46 -5.96 19.90
C ARG A 247 -9.96 -6.21 19.87
N THR A 248 -9.40 -6.48 18.68
CA THR A 248 -7.98 -6.82 18.50
C THR A 248 -7.10 -5.58 18.34
N PHE A 249 -7.57 -4.61 17.56
CA PHE A 249 -6.80 -3.42 17.21
C PHE A 249 -7.41 -2.16 17.84
N ASP A 250 -6.53 -1.27 18.26
CA ASP A 250 -6.86 0.07 18.71
C ASP A 250 -6.34 1.07 17.66
N VAL A 251 -7.22 1.86 17.08
CA VAL A 251 -6.82 2.93 16.16
C VAL A 251 -6.35 4.12 17.00
N VAL A 252 -5.05 4.27 17.07
CA VAL A 252 -4.40 5.35 17.85
C VAL A 252 -4.53 6.69 17.13
N ARG A 253 -4.47 6.66 15.79
CA ARG A 253 -4.53 7.85 14.95
C ARG A 253 -5.14 7.49 13.59
N GLN A 254 -6.03 8.33 13.11
CA GLN A 254 -6.52 8.29 11.75
C GLN A 254 -6.19 9.58 11.03
N GLU A 255 -5.71 9.49 9.81
CA GLU A 255 -5.34 10.63 8.99
C GLU A 255 -5.86 10.46 7.57
N VAL A 256 -6.28 11.56 6.97
CA VAL A 256 -6.72 11.61 5.58
C VAL A 256 -5.78 12.50 4.79
N PHE A 257 -5.29 11.98 3.69
CA PHE A 257 -4.40 12.67 2.78
C PHE A 257 -4.99 12.77 1.38
N ARG A 258 -4.59 13.81 0.67
CA ARG A 258 -4.78 13.92 -0.77
C ARG A 258 -3.49 13.56 -1.49
N ILE A 259 -3.58 12.68 -2.48
CA ILE A 259 -2.46 12.43 -3.41
C ILE A 259 -2.33 13.66 -4.30
N THR A 260 -1.19 14.35 -4.26
CA THR A 260 -0.94 15.58 -5.03
C THR A 260 0.03 15.36 -6.18
N GLU A 261 1.05 14.53 -5.98
CA GLU A 261 2.01 14.14 -6.99
C GLU A 261 2.31 12.64 -6.85
N TYR A 262 2.63 11.97 -7.95
CA TYR A 262 2.96 10.55 -7.96
C TYR A 262 3.74 10.15 -9.21
N THR A 263 4.45 9.02 -9.15
CA THR A 263 5.06 8.38 -10.29
C THR A 263 4.04 7.50 -11.02
N SER A 264 4.10 7.49 -12.34
CA SER A 264 3.35 6.53 -13.15
C SER A 264 3.95 5.13 -13.00
N LEU A 265 3.12 4.10 -13.14
CA LEU A 265 3.64 2.74 -13.25
C LEU A 265 4.55 2.63 -14.48
N PRO A 266 5.57 1.76 -14.45
CA PRO A 266 6.43 1.52 -15.61
C PRO A 266 5.55 1.21 -16.81
N LYS A 267 5.78 1.87 -17.94
CA LYS A 267 5.16 1.49 -19.21
C LYS A 267 5.60 0.05 -19.47
N GLN A 268 4.66 -0.89 -19.47
CA GLN A 268 4.95 -2.24 -19.94
C GLN A 268 5.48 -2.07 -21.36
N THR A 269 6.78 -2.30 -21.54
CA THR A 269 7.36 -2.49 -22.88
C THR A 269 6.69 -3.75 -23.40
N THR A 270 5.67 -3.56 -24.24
CA THR A 270 5.18 -4.63 -25.10
C THR A 270 6.38 -5.05 -25.93
N ASN A 271 7.05 -6.12 -25.51
CA ASN A 271 8.00 -6.81 -26.39
C ASN A 271 7.20 -7.21 -27.62
N ALA A 272 7.22 -6.34 -28.63
CA ALA A 272 6.83 -6.72 -29.97
C ALA A 272 7.73 -7.90 -30.32
N GLN A 273 7.13 -9.06 -30.38
CA GLN A 273 7.75 -10.30 -30.77
C GLN A 273 8.55 -10.03 -32.04
N ALA A 274 9.86 -10.15 -31.91
CA ALA A 274 10.70 -10.38 -33.09
C ALA A 274 10.20 -11.68 -33.71
N LYS A 275 9.62 -11.54 -34.92
CA LYS A 275 9.37 -12.66 -35.84
C LYS A 275 10.71 -13.14 -36.38
#